data_02a46a7e2303f0f8798e8d3cc329f4f4
#
_entry.id   02a46a7e2303f0f8798e8d3cc329f4f4
#
_cell.length_a   1.000
_cell.length_b   1.000
_cell.length_c   1.000
_cell.angle_alpha   90.00
_cell.angle_beta   90.00
_cell.angle_gamma   90.00
#
_symmetry.space_group_name_H-M   'P 1'
#
loop_
_entity.id
_entity.type
_entity.pdbx_description
1 polymer ?
#
loop_
_entity_poly.entity_id
_entity_poly.type
_entity_poly.pdbx_seq_one_letter_code
_entity_poly.pdbx_strand_id
1 'polypeptide(L)'
;MDAKDYRECDFTGPTAFVLGAEKWGLTDQARDLMDEALFIPMRGMVQSLNVSVATATLLFEALRQRQVAGLAPTQGEGLKPEQYQQLLFEWSYPEVARWCREQERPYPALSEEGELMEELPRTVKLRC
;
A
#
# COMPACT_ATOMS: atom_id res chain seq x y z
N MET A 1 12.57 18.34 18.00
CA MET A 1 11.21 18.41 17.42
C MET A 1 10.30 17.66 18.37
N ASP A 2 9.28 18.33 18.92
CA ASP A 2 8.32 17.71 19.83
C ASP A 2 7.36 16.84 19.00
N ALA A 3 7.19 15.59 19.43
CA ALA A 3 6.27 14.67 18.74
C ALA A 3 4.82 15.01 19.05
N LYS A 4 3.94 14.99 18.04
CA LYS A 4 2.50 15.21 18.15
C LYS A 4 1.74 13.90 18.27
N ASP A 5 0.57 13.92 18.91
CA ASP A 5 -0.38 12.79 18.82
C ASP A 5 -0.79 12.62 17.35
N TYR A 6 -0.70 11.39 16.84
CA TYR A 6 -1.01 11.08 15.44
C TYR A 6 -2.40 11.56 15.00
N ARG A 7 -3.35 11.67 15.93
CA ARG A 7 -4.72 12.13 15.67
C ARG A 7 -4.82 13.65 15.45
N GLU A 8 -3.78 14.40 15.83
CA GLU A 8 -3.69 15.85 15.65
C GLU A 8 -2.93 16.24 14.38
N CYS A 9 -2.38 15.24 13.68
CA CYS A 9 -1.67 15.45 12.42
C CYS A 9 -2.65 15.44 11.23
N ASP A 10 -2.38 16.23 10.21
CA ASP A 10 -3.16 16.28 8.97
C ASP A 10 -2.56 15.33 7.92
N PHE A 11 -3.30 14.28 7.56
CA PHE A 11 -2.92 13.28 6.56
C PHE A 11 -3.73 13.42 5.26
N THR A 12 -4.41 14.51 5.03
CA THR A 12 -5.19 14.73 3.80
C THR A 12 -4.31 14.98 2.58
N GLY A 13 -3.13 15.57 2.77
CA GLY A 13 -2.15 15.79 1.72
C GLY A 13 -1.27 14.57 1.40
N PRO A 14 -0.33 14.71 0.43
CA PRO A 14 0.68 13.69 0.17
C PRO A 14 1.49 13.40 1.44
N THR A 15 1.44 12.15 1.90
CA THR A 15 2.01 11.76 3.19
C THR A 15 2.89 10.51 3.02
N ALA A 16 4.09 10.55 3.56
CA ALA A 16 4.99 9.40 3.68
C ALA A 16 5.24 9.12 5.16
N PHE A 17 4.89 7.92 5.62
CA PHE A 17 5.19 7.46 6.97
C PHE A 17 6.55 6.79 7.02
N VAL A 18 7.43 7.26 7.89
CA VAL A 18 8.72 6.64 8.16
C VAL A 18 8.67 6.01 9.55
N LEU A 19 8.82 4.70 9.60
CA LEU A 19 8.76 3.94 10.84
C LEU A 19 10.18 3.53 11.25
N GLY A 20 10.48 3.72 12.52
CA GLY A 20 11.76 3.31 13.07
C GLY A 20 11.87 1.80 13.25
N ALA A 21 13.09 1.29 13.25
CA ALA A 21 13.36 -0.09 13.63
C ALA A 21 12.96 -0.34 15.09
N GLU A 22 12.42 -1.54 15.39
CA GLU A 22 11.92 -1.89 16.73
C GLU A 22 12.95 -1.67 17.84
N LYS A 23 14.22 -1.93 17.56
CA LYS A 23 15.29 -1.88 18.55
C LYS A 23 16.00 -0.52 18.64
N TRP A 24 16.14 0.18 17.52
CA TRP A 24 16.99 1.37 17.42
C TRP A 24 16.23 2.64 17.07
N GLY A 25 14.94 2.53 16.75
CA GLY A 25 14.12 3.68 16.32
C GLY A 25 14.62 4.23 14.98
N LEU A 26 14.54 5.54 14.83
CA LEU A 26 14.99 6.29 13.67
C LEU A 26 16.39 6.85 13.92
N THR A 27 17.24 6.85 12.89
CA THR A 27 18.54 7.53 12.94
C THR A 27 18.36 9.06 13.00
N ASP A 28 19.35 9.78 13.55
CA ASP A 28 19.31 11.23 13.60
C ASP A 28 19.23 11.83 12.18
N GLN A 29 19.96 11.27 11.22
CA GLN A 29 19.87 11.67 9.81
C GLN A 29 18.45 11.52 9.23
N ALA A 30 17.75 10.43 9.58
CA ALA A 30 16.37 10.24 9.14
C ALA A 30 15.44 11.27 9.79
N ARG A 31 15.63 11.58 11.08
CA ARG A 31 14.85 12.59 11.80
C ARG A 31 15.01 14.00 11.23
N ASP A 32 16.22 14.34 10.80
CA ASP A 32 16.53 15.66 10.22
C ASP A 32 15.85 15.87 8.85
N LEU A 33 15.45 14.80 8.18
CA LEU A 33 14.76 14.84 6.89
C LEU A 33 13.24 14.83 7.00
N MET A 34 12.69 14.74 8.21
CA MET A 34 11.23 14.67 8.42
C MET A 34 10.64 16.03 8.70
N ASP A 35 9.43 16.23 8.20
CA ASP A 35 8.66 17.44 8.44
C ASP A 35 8.06 17.45 9.86
N GLU A 36 7.55 16.29 10.31
CA GLU A 36 6.90 16.13 11.62
C GLU A 36 7.27 14.80 12.29
N ALA A 37 7.37 14.84 13.61
CA ALA A 37 7.42 13.63 14.44
C ALA A 37 6.05 13.40 15.07
N LEU A 38 5.59 12.16 15.06
CA LEU A 38 4.32 11.79 15.68
C LEU A 38 4.47 10.59 16.62
N PHE A 39 3.54 10.44 17.55
CA PHE A 39 3.46 9.26 18.40
C PHE A 39 2.02 8.74 18.50
N ILE A 40 1.90 7.46 18.77
CA ILE A 40 0.63 6.79 19.09
C ILE A 40 0.54 6.71 20.61
N PRO A 41 -0.47 7.35 21.26
CA PRO A 41 -0.57 7.35 22.71
C PRO A 41 -0.77 5.93 23.26
N MET A 42 0.12 5.52 24.13
CA MET A 42 0.05 4.22 24.81
C MET A 42 -0.52 4.39 26.20
N ARG A 43 -1.48 3.55 26.56
CA ARG A 43 -2.03 3.48 27.92
C ARG A 43 -1.76 2.09 28.48
N GLY A 44 -0.98 2.03 29.55
CA GLY A 44 -0.64 0.79 30.21
C GLY A 44 0.87 0.51 30.26
N MET A 45 1.23 -0.75 30.45
CA MET A 45 2.62 -1.16 30.71
C MET A 45 3.48 -1.24 29.43
N VAL A 46 2.87 -1.34 28.26
CA VAL A 46 3.58 -1.46 26.98
C VAL A 46 3.93 -0.06 26.47
N GLN A 47 5.19 0.17 26.12
CA GLN A 47 5.68 1.47 25.67
C GLN A 47 5.63 1.67 24.15
N SER A 48 5.49 0.59 23.39
CA SER A 48 5.44 0.64 21.93
C SER A 48 4.54 -0.45 21.36
N LEU A 49 4.02 -0.20 20.16
CA LEU A 49 3.31 -1.18 19.33
C LEU A 49 4.31 -1.89 18.42
N ASN A 50 3.96 -3.12 18.02
CA ASN A 50 4.59 -3.75 16.87
C ASN A 50 4.50 -2.81 15.65
N VAL A 51 5.56 -2.72 14.86
CA VAL A 51 5.63 -1.82 13.70
C VAL A 51 4.49 -2.01 12.72
N SER A 52 4.04 -3.24 12.49
CA SER A 52 2.90 -3.54 11.62
C SER A 52 1.59 -2.98 12.18
N VAL A 53 1.39 -3.07 13.51
CA VAL A 53 0.20 -2.53 14.17
C VAL A 53 0.23 -1.00 14.15
N ALA A 54 1.38 -0.39 14.42
CA ALA A 54 1.56 1.05 14.32
C ALA A 54 1.27 1.55 12.89
N THR A 55 1.81 0.87 11.88
CA THR A 55 1.56 1.17 10.47
C THR A 55 0.08 1.12 10.14
N ALA A 56 -0.61 0.04 10.51
CA ALA A 56 -2.04 -0.10 10.28
C ALA A 56 -2.83 1.03 10.94
N THR A 57 -2.52 1.37 12.19
CA THR A 57 -3.19 2.46 12.93
C THR A 57 -3.06 3.79 12.20
N LEU A 58 -1.87 4.14 11.72
CA LEU A 58 -1.62 5.39 10.99
C LEU A 58 -2.32 5.41 9.63
N LEU A 59 -2.27 4.31 8.88
CA LEU A 59 -2.91 4.21 7.57
C LEU A 59 -4.44 4.29 7.67
N PHE A 60 -5.05 3.65 8.67
CA PHE A 60 -6.50 3.74 8.89
C PHE A 60 -6.92 5.15 9.30
N GLU A 61 -6.15 5.85 10.12
CA GLU A 61 -6.44 7.25 10.46
C GLU A 61 -6.30 8.15 9.22
N ALA A 62 -5.25 8.00 8.43
CA ALA A 62 -5.08 8.73 7.18
C ALA A 62 -6.25 8.47 6.21
N LEU A 63 -6.69 7.22 6.08
CA LEU A 63 -7.85 6.85 5.26
C LEU A 63 -9.12 7.53 5.79
N ARG A 64 -9.36 7.47 7.10
CA ARG A 64 -10.52 8.11 7.73
C ARG A 64 -10.57 9.62 7.45
N GLN A 65 -9.44 10.31 7.62
CA GLN A 65 -9.36 11.75 7.35
C GLN A 65 -9.66 12.06 5.88
N ARG A 66 -9.10 11.29 4.95
CA ARG A 66 -9.35 11.45 3.51
C ARG A 66 -10.79 11.14 3.12
N GLN A 67 -11.42 10.15 3.74
CA GLN A 67 -12.84 9.87 3.54
C GLN A 67 -13.72 11.02 4.01
N VAL A 68 -13.45 11.56 5.20
CA VAL A 68 -14.20 12.72 5.73
C VAL A 68 -14.01 13.96 4.84
N ALA A 69 -12.82 14.15 4.30
CA ALA A 69 -12.51 15.24 3.38
C ALA A 69 -13.00 15.01 1.93
N GLY A 70 -13.61 13.86 1.63
CA GLY A 70 -14.04 13.52 0.26
C GLY A 70 -12.89 13.25 -0.71
N LEU A 71 -11.70 12.93 -0.20
CA LEU A 71 -10.48 12.70 -0.98
C LEU A 71 -10.18 11.23 -1.21
N ALA A 72 -10.83 10.33 -0.46
CA ALA A 72 -10.67 8.91 -0.68
C ALA A 72 -11.52 8.49 -1.89
N PRO A 73 -10.93 7.76 -2.86
CA PRO A 73 -11.71 7.26 -3.98
C PRO A 73 -12.77 6.28 -3.48
N THR A 74 -13.97 6.36 -4.05
CA THR A 74 -15.00 5.34 -3.87
C THR A 74 -14.63 4.08 -4.65
N GLN A 75 -15.30 2.97 -4.37
CA GLN A 75 -15.01 1.71 -5.06
C GLN A 75 -15.14 1.89 -6.58
N GLY A 76 -14.05 1.63 -7.30
CA GLY A 76 -13.94 1.80 -8.75
C GLY A 76 -13.41 3.17 -9.21
N GLU A 77 -13.17 4.11 -8.28
CA GLU A 77 -12.51 5.38 -8.58
C GLU A 77 -11.03 5.33 -8.13
N GLY A 78 -10.15 5.99 -8.85
CA GLY A 78 -8.72 6.14 -8.47
C GLY A 78 -7.74 5.68 -9.55
N LEU A 79 -7.98 4.56 -10.19
CA LEU A 79 -7.21 4.11 -11.36
C LEU A 79 -8.09 4.23 -12.61
N LYS A 80 -7.47 4.60 -13.73
CA LYS A 80 -8.14 4.48 -15.03
C LYS A 80 -8.49 3.01 -15.27
N PRO A 81 -9.64 2.69 -15.93
CA PRO A 81 -10.06 1.30 -16.15
C PRO A 81 -8.96 0.40 -16.76
N GLU A 82 -8.20 0.94 -17.70
CA GLU A 82 -7.10 0.22 -18.35
C GLU A 82 -5.95 -0.10 -17.37
N GLN A 83 -5.59 0.85 -16.51
CA GLN A 83 -4.56 0.65 -15.48
C GLN A 83 -5.03 -0.35 -14.42
N TYR A 84 -6.30 -0.29 -14.05
CA TYR A 84 -6.90 -1.25 -13.13
C TYR A 84 -6.83 -2.68 -13.70
N GLN A 85 -7.26 -2.88 -14.94
CA GLN A 85 -7.22 -4.19 -15.60
C GLN A 85 -5.80 -4.73 -15.74
N GLN A 86 -4.85 -3.85 -16.10
CA GLN A 86 -3.45 -4.22 -16.19
C GLN A 86 -2.90 -4.70 -14.84
N LEU A 87 -3.09 -3.92 -13.78
CA LEU A 87 -2.62 -4.26 -12.43
C LEU A 87 -3.33 -5.51 -11.89
N LEU A 88 -4.63 -5.63 -12.11
CA LEU A 88 -5.39 -6.81 -11.73
C LEU A 88 -4.79 -8.07 -12.36
N PHE A 89 -4.49 -8.02 -13.66
CA PHE A 89 -3.85 -9.12 -14.36
C PHE A 89 -2.45 -9.43 -13.80
N GLU A 90 -1.60 -8.42 -13.63
CA GLU A 90 -0.22 -8.58 -13.15
C GLU A 90 -0.15 -9.16 -11.75
N TRP A 91 -1.10 -8.82 -10.89
CA TRP A 91 -1.16 -9.32 -9.51
C TRP A 91 -1.80 -10.71 -9.41
N SER A 92 -2.80 -10.99 -10.25
CA SER A 92 -3.45 -12.30 -10.28
C SER A 92 -2.58 -13.36 -10.95
N TYR A 93 -1.85 -12.98 -12.00
CA TYR A 93 -1.06 -13.89 -12.82
C TYR A 93 0.37 -13.38 -13.07
N PRO A 94 1.20 -13.20 -12.03
CA PRO A 94 2.52 -12.56 -12.15
C PRO A 94 3.47 -13.30 -13.09
N GLU A 95 3.41 -14.65 -13.13
CA GLU A 95 4.26 -15.46 -14.01
C GLU A 95 3.84 -15.32 -15.48
N VAL A 96 2.52 -15.28 -15.74
CA VAL A 96 1.99 -15.06 -17.09
C VAL A 96 2.32 -13.64 -17.56
N ALA A 97 2.16 -12.66 -16.68
CA ALA A 97 2.49 -11.26 -16.98
C ALA A 97 3.98 -11.09 -17.34
N ARG A 98 4.86 -11.77 -16.60
CA ARG A 98 6.30 -11.81 -16.91
C ARG A 98 6.55 -12.42 -18.28
N TRP A 99 5.99 -13.60 -18.54
CA TRP A 99 6.12 -14.28 -19.83
C TRP A 99 5.60 -13.43 -20.99
N CYS A 100 4.43 -12.78 -20.84
CA CYS A 100 3.90 -11.90 -21.88
C CYS A 100 4.84 -10.73 -22.18
N ARG A 101 5.44 -10.12 -21.15
CA ARG A 101 6.44 -9.03 -21.32
C ARG A 101 7.69 -9.50 -22.06
N GLU A 102 8.21 -10.70 -21.71
CA GLU A 102 9.38 -11.31 -22.37
C GLU A 102 9.11 -11.66 -23.84
N GLN A 103 7.86 -11.96 -24.20
CA GLN A 103 7.44 -12.30 -25.55
C GLN A 103 6.85 -11.09 -26.33
N GLU A 104 6.87 -9.90 -25.74
CA GLU A 104 6.27 -8.68 -26.31
C GLU A 104 4.80 -8.88 -26.72
N ARG A 105 4.03 -9.64 -25.93
CA ARG A 105 2.63 -9.95 -26.18
C ARG A 105 1.69 -9.17 -25.26
N PRO A 106 0.47 -8.82 -25.72
CA PRO A 106 -0.56 -8.29 -24.85
C PRO A 106 -0.96 -9.35 -23.82
N TYR A 107 -1.47 -8.88 -22.68
CA TYR A 107 -2.02 -9.77 -21.66
C TYR A 107 -3.30 -10.44 -22.15
N PRO A 108 -3.50 -11.76 -21.87
CA PRO A 108 -4.75 -12.44 -22.12
C PRO A 108 -5.93 -11.78 -21.41
N ALA A 109 -7.12 -11.90 -22.01
CA ALA A 109 -8.33 -11.42 -21.36
C ALA A 109 -8.68 -12.30 -20.15
N LEU A 110 -9.27 -11.68 -19.11
CA LEU A 110 -9.84 -12.35 -17.96
C LEU A 110 -11.37 -12.42 -18.09
N SER A 111 -11.98 -13.50 -17.59
CA SER A 111 -13.42 -13.58 -17.40
C SER A 111 -13.90 -12.63 -16.30
N GLU A 112 -15.22 -12.50 -16.12
CA GLU A 112 -15.79 -11.74 -15.00
C GLU A 112 -15.38 -12.30 -13.64
N GLU A 113 -15.12 -13.60 -13.54
CA GLU A 113 -14.61 -14.27 -12.35
C GLU A 113 -13.07 -14.15 -12.20
N GLY A 114 -12.38 -13.55 -13.17
CA GLY A 114 -10.92 -13.36 -13.13
C GLY A 114 -10.12 -14.53 -13.66
N GLU A 115 -10.74 -15.47 -14.34
CA GLU A 115 -10.05 -16.62 -14.95
C GLU A 115 -9.50 -16.27 -16.35
N LEU A 116 -8.37 -16.91 -16.72
CA LEU A 116 -7.77 -16.74 -18.03
C LEU A 116 -8.68 -17.32 -19.13
N MET A 117 -9.01 -16.51 -20.12
CA MET A 117 -9.83 -16.92 -21.26
C MET A 117 -9.02 -17.56 -22.40
N GLU A 118 -7.70 -17.58 -22.31
CA GLU A 118 -6.79 -18.16 -23.32
C GLU A 118 -5.99 -19.32 -22.72
N GLU A 119 -5.84 -20.41 -23.47
CA GLU A 119 -4.94 -21.50 -23.08
C GLU A 119 -3.48 -21.04 -23.19
N LEU A 120 -2.75 -21.19 -22.08
CA LEU A 120 -1.34 -20.85 -22.02
C LEU A 120 -0.46 -21.98 -22.53
N PRO A 121 0.69 -21.69 -23.14
CA PRO A 121 1.69 -22.71 -23.46
C PRO A 121 2.11 -23.47 -22.20
N ARG A 122 2.33 -24.78 -22.31
CA ARG A 122 2.75 -25.66 -21.18
C ARG A 122 4.06 -25.24 -20.51
N THR A 123 4.79 -24.32 -21.11
CA THR A 123 6.04 -23.75 -20.57
C THR A 123 5.80 -22.72 -19.45
N VAL A 124 4.60 -22.15 -19.38
CA VAL A 124 4.24 -21.19 -18.33
C VAL A 124 3.71 -21.95 -17.13
N LYS A 125 4.50 -22.07 -16.06
CA LYS A 125 4.08 -22.71 -14.81
C LYS A 125 3.28 -21.71 -13.98
N LEU A 126 2.00 -21.98 -13.83
CA LEU A 126 1.19 -21.30 -12.82
C LEU A 126 1.60 -21.86 -11.46
N ARG A 127 2.04 -21.00 -10.54
CA ARG A 127 2.17 -21.37 -9.13
C ARG A 127 0.80 -21.14 -8.49
N CYS A 128 0.19 -22.24 -8.08
CA CYS A 128 -0.98 -22.21 -7.19
C CYS A 128 -0.56 -21.78 -5.79
#